data_076cb2e30e17a69e9519db63013556e7
#
_entry.id   076cb2e30e17a69e9519db63013556e7
#
_cell.length_a   1.000
_cell.length_b   1.000
_cell.length_c   1.000
_cell.angle_alpha   90.00
_cell.angle_beta   90.00
_cell.angle_gamma   90.00
#
_symmetry.space_group_name_H-M   'P 1'
#
loop_
_entity.id
_entity.type
_entity.pdbx_description
1 polymer ?
#
loop_
_entity_poly.entity_id
_entity_poly.type
_entity_poly.pdbx_seq_one_letter_code
_entity_poly.pdbx_strand_id
1 'polypeptide(L)'
;MRESLRSALVLSALLGGLLACRTDKPEDQVKRAFETCRLAVEAGDAAGATAPLDPSFRGPDGMDKPTARLFLMGTFRQEKVGVTVLRNVVTVRGNDANQEVDLVLTGRSGGLLPQDASQRSFQLRWRKSGGDWKLAEIQSLDGR
;
A
#
# COMPACT_ATOMS: atom_id res chain seq x y z
N MET A 1 -45.17 48.26 -35.94
CA MET A 1 -44.14 49.14 -35.37
C MET A 1 -43.80 48.60 -33.98
N ARG A 2 -42.62 48.04 -33.92
CA ARG A 2 -41.65 48.15 -32.83
C ARG A 2 -42.08 47.49 -31.56
N GLU A 3 -41.46 46.53 -31.35
CA GLU A 3 -40.21 45.95 -30.89
C GLU A 3 -40.45 45.26 -29.58
N SER A 4 -40.69 43.99 -29.56
CA SER A 4 -39.72 42.93 -29.49
C SER A 4 -38.48 43.29 -28.69
N LEU A 5 -38.49 43.06 -27.48
CA LEU A 5 -37.31 42.72 -26.68
C LEU A 5 -37.65 41.43 -25.96
N ARG A 6 -37.27 40.29 -26.44
CA ARG A 6 -35.92 39.75 -26.29
C ARG A 6 -35.42 39.87 -24.86
N SER A 7 -35.97 39.07 -24.06
CA SER A 7 -35.25 38.61 -22.85
C SER A 7 -34.99 37.16 -23.03
N ALA A 8 -33.91 36.89 -23.71
CA ALA A 8 -33.27 35.60 -23.67
C ALA A 8 -32.69 35.45 -22.25
N LEU A 9 -33.46 34.86 -21.38
CA LEU A 9 -33.01 34.40 -20.09
C LEU A 9 -32.15 33.19 -20.36
N VAL A 10 -30.85 33.43 -20.44
CA VAL A 10 -29.82 32.42 -20.41
C VAL A 10 -29.85 31.84 -19.00
N LEU A 11 -30.65 30.83 -18.83
CA LEU A 11 -30.61 30.00 -17.64
C LEU A 11 -29.36 29.14 -17.75
N SER A 12 -28.22 29.71 -17.35
CA SER A 12 -26.99 28.99 -17.08
C SER A 12 -27.26 28.04 -15.92
N ALA A 13 -27.64 26.83 -16.25
CA ALA A 13 -27.62 25.75 -15.32
C ALA A 13 -26.17 25.53 -14.89
N LEU A 14 -25.81 26.12 -13.78
CA LEU A 14 -24.64 25.70 -12.99
C LEU A 14 -24.90 24.28 -12.52
N LEU A 15 -24.54 23.32 -13.37
CA LEU A 15 -24.23 21.97 -12.91
C LEU A 15 -22.95 22.08 -12.09
N GLY A 16 -23.11 22.54 -10.87
CA GLY A 16 -22.11 22.30 -9.82
C GLY A 16 -21.99 20.80 -9.64
N GLY A 17 -21.05 20.20 -10.34
CA GLY A 17 -20.64 18.84 -10.07
C GLY A 17 -20.19 18.81 -8.62
N LEU A 18 -21.01 18.25 -7.76
CA LEU A 18 -20.62 17.74 -6.47
C LEU A 18 -19.64 16.61 -6.76
N LEU A 19 -18.37 16.96 -6.97
CA LEU A 19 -17.26 16.06 -6.70
C LEU A 19 -17.35 15.78 -5.22
N ALA A 20 -18.18 14.81 -4.87
CA ALA A 20 -18.13 14.18 -3.59
C ALA A 20 -16.72 13.62 -3.49
N CYS A 21 -15.84 14.33 -2.81
CA CYS A 21 -14.60 13.79 -2.30
C CYS A 21 -15.04 12.63 -1.41
N ARG A 22 -15.07 11.42 -1.97
CA ARG A 22 -15.17 10.21 -1.17
C ARG A 22 -13.93 10.21 -0.32
N THR A 23 -14.09 10.63 0.94
CA THR A 23 -13.06 10.45 1.94
C THR A 23 -12.99 8.94 2.16
N ASP A 24 -11.98 8.29 1.58
CA ASP A 24 -11.78 6.87 1.77
C ASP A 24 -11.64 6.56 3.25
N LYS A 25 -12.25 5.46 3.66
CA LYS A 25 -12.11 4.97 5.03
C LYS A 25 -10.63 4.79 5.35
N PRO A 26 -10.20 5.07 6.58
CA PRO A 26 -8.80 4.88 6.99
C PRO A 26 -8.27 3.48 6.70
N GLU A 27 -9.10 2.46 6.87
CA GLU A 27 -8.76 1.06 6.53
C GLU A 27 -8.43 0.88 5.05
N ASP A 28 -9.18 1.53 4.16
CA ASP A 28 -8.95 1.47 2.71
C ASP A 28 -7.68 2.22 2.32
N GLN A 29 -7.34 3.30 3.03
CA GLN A 29 -6.09 4.03 2.85
C GLN A 29 -4.89 3.15 3.19
N VAL A 30 -4.94 2.41 4.31
CA VAL A 30 -3.89 1.46 4.72
C VAL A 30 -3.76 0.33 3.70
N LYS A 31 -4.87 -0.24 3.25
CA LYS A 31 -4.87 -1.29 2.21
C LYS A 31 -4.24 -0.81 0.91
N ARG A 32 -4.49 0.44 0.50
CA ARG A 32 -3.85 1.01 -0.69
C ARG A 32 -2.36 1.25 -0.50
N ALA A 33 -1.93 1.72 0.67
CA ALA A 33 -0.52 1.88 0.98
C ALA A 33 0.21 0.52 0.93
N PHE A 34 -0.40 -0.53 1.47
CA PHE A 34 0.10 -1.90 1.36
C PHE A 34 0.16 -2.37 -0.09
N GLU A 35 -0.89 -2.14 -0.88
CA GLU A 35 -0.94 -2.55 -2.29
C GLU A 35 0.14 -1.86 -3.12
N THR A 36 0.43 -0.60 -2.85
CA THR A 36 1.55 0.13 -3.47
C THR A 36 2.88 -0.55 -3.18
N CYS A 37 3.12 -0.96 -1.94
CA CYS A 37 4.32 -1.74 -1.58
C CYS A 37 4.37 -3.08 -2.32
N ARG A 38 3.27 -3.81 -2.33
CA ARG A 38 3.16 -5.12 -2.99
C ARG A 38 3.49 -5.03 -4.47
N LEU A 39 2.90 -4.07 -5.17
CA LEU A 39 3.15 -3.87 -6.61
C LEU A 39 4.60 -3.47 -6.88
N ALA A 40 5.22 -2.66 -6.01
CA ALA A 40 6.63 -2.31 -6.13
C ALA A 40 7.54 -3.54 -5.94
N VAL A 41 7.21 -4.43 -5.00
CA VAL A 41 7.93 -5.71 -4.82
C VAL A 41 7.84 -6.56 -6.08
N GLU A 42 6.66 -6.73 -6.66
CA GLU A 42 6.46 -7.51 -7.90
C GLU A 42 7.15 -6.88 -9.10
N ALA A 43 7.27 -5.55 -9.13
CA ALA A 43 8.00 -4.83 -10.16
C ALA A 43 9.53 -4.86 -9.98
N GLY A 44 10.03 -5.38 -8.84
CA GLY A 44 11.46 -5.35 -8.52
C GLY A 44 11.97 -3.94 -8.17
N ASP A 45 11.07 -3.05 -7.73
CA ASP A 45 11.39 -1.68 -7.35
C ASP A 45 11.61 -1.58 -5.83
N ALA A 46 12.87 -1.73 -5.42
CA ALA A 46 13.24 -1.66 -4.01
C ALA A 46 13.01 -0.26 -3.41
N ALA A 47 13.20 0.79 -4.20
CA ALA A 47 12.95 2.16 -3.76
C ALA A 47 11.45 2.40 -3.51
N GLY A 48 10.59 2.00 -4.45
CA GLY A 48 9.14 2.09 -4.32
C GLY A 48 8.60 1.24 -3.18
N ALA A 49 9.12 0.02 -3.01
CA ALA A 49 8.71 -0.88 -1.93
C ALA A 49 9.07 -0.33 -0.53
N THR A 50 10.15 0.43 -0.40
CA THR A 50 10.61 0.97 0.88
C THR A 50 10.22 2.44 1.12
N ALA A 51 9.70 3.15 0.12
CA ALA A 51 9.29 4.54 0.26
C ALA A 51 8.25 4.75 1.39
N PRO A 52 7.22 3.88 1.54
CA PRO A 52 6.24 4.01 2.60
C PRO A 52 6.73 3.61 4.00
N LEU A 53 7.95 3.09 4.14
CA LEU A 53 8.49 2.75 5.46
C LEU A 53 8.74 4.01 6.29
N ASP A 54 8.33 3.95 7.56
CA ASP A 54 8.66 4.99 8.54
C ASP A 54 10.18 5.08 8.74
N PRO A 55 10.75 6.27 9.00
CA PRO A 55 12.18 6.38 9.33
C PRO A 55 12.61 5.51 10.52
N SER A 56 11.70 5.22 11.45
CA SER A 56 11.93 4.35 12.61
C SER A 56 11.52 2.88 12.36
N PHE A 57 11.31 2.51 11.11
CA PHE A 57 10.86 1.16 10.73
C PHE A 57 11.69 0.05 11.36
N ARG A 58 10.99 -1.02 11.77
CA ARG A 58 11.57 -2.29 12.23
C ARG A 58 10.91 -3.45 11.50
N GLY A 59 11.70 -4.17 10.74
CA GLY A 59 11.30 -5.39 10.06
C GLY A 59 11.68 -6.65 10.84
N PRO A 60 11.49 -7.82 10.24
CA PRO A 60 11.95 -9.09 10.79
C PRO A 60 13.45 -9.03 11.13
N ASP A 61 13.82 -9.69 12.23
CA ASP A 61 15.21 -9.72 12.72
C ASP A 61 15.80 -8.33 13.04
N GLY A 62 14.94 -7.34 13.31
CA GLY A 62 15.37 -5.97 13.66
C GLY A 62 15.83 -5.13 12.47
N MET A 63 15.54 -5.56 11.26
CA MET A 63 15.89 -4.85 10.03
C MET A 63 15.34 -3.43 10.02
N ASP A 64 16.18 -2.45 9.80
CA ASP A 64 15.78 -1.05 9.61
C ASP A 64 15.48 -0.72 8.13
N LYS A 65 15.00 0.49 7.86
CA LYS A 65 14.62 0.90 6.50
C LYS A 65 15.78 0.84 5.49
N PRO A 66 17.00 1.33 5.75
CA PRO A 66 18.12 1.19 4.83
C PRO A 66 18.49 -0.27 4.56
N THR A 67 18.52 -1.10 5.58
CA THR A 67 18.82 -2.53 5.47
C THR A 67 17.75 -3.26 4.68
N ALA A 68 16.47 -2.94 4.90
CA ALA A 68 15.37 -3.49 4.11
C ALA A 68 15.52 -3.16 2.61
N ARG A 69 15.90 -1.94 2.28
CA ARG A 69 16.15 -1.56 0.88
C ARG A 69 17.29 -2.34 0.25
N LEU A 70 18.42 -2.48 0.96
CA LEU A 70 19.56 -3.26 0.48
C LEU A 70 19.21 -4.73 0.29
N PHE A 71 18.46 -5.30 1.24
CA PHE A 71 17.97 -6.67 1.14
C PHE A 71 17.09 -6.87 -0.10
N LEU A 72 16.13 -5.99 -0.34
CA LEU A 72 15.28 -6.06 -1.53
C LEU A 72 16.05 -5.87 -2.82
N MET A 73 17.01 -4.94 -2.86
CA MET A 73 17.88 -4.75 -4.03
C MET A 73 18.67 -6.01 -4.36
N GLY A 74 19.21 -6.70 -3.35
CA GLY A 74 19.90 -7.96 -3.52
C GLY A 74 18.98 -9.07 -4.03
N THR A 75 17.80 -9.19 -3.44
CA THR A 75 16.78 -10.17 -3.83
C THR A 75 16.33 -9.97 -5.27
N PHE A 76 16.00 -8.74 -5.66
CA PHE A 76 15.46 -8.43 -7.00
C PHE A 76 16.48 -8.57 -8.13
N ARG A 77 17.79 -8.58 -7.82
CA ARG A 77 18.82 -8.93 -8.80
C ARG A 77 18.84 -10.42 -9.16
N GLN A 78 18.39 -11.25 -8.24
CA GLN A 78 18.44 -12.71 -8.37
C GLN A 78 17.07 -13.30 -8.74
N GLU A 79 16.01 -12.69 -8.26
CA GLU A 79 14.66 -13.24 -8.32
C GLU A 79 13.61 -12.22 -8.73
N LYS A 80 12.63 -12.65 -9.51
CA LYS A 80 11.34 -11.97 -9.63
C LYS A 80 10.41 -12.54 -8.57
N VAL A 81 9.96 -11.68 -7.68
CA VAL A 81 9.07 -12.03 -6.57
C VAL A 81 7.62 -11.82 -6.98
N GLY A 82 6.81 -12.86 -6.86
CA GLY A 82 5.35 -12.77 -6.93
C GLY A 82 4.76 -12.75 -5.53
N VAL A 83 3.72 -11.96 -5.32
CA VAL A 83 3.03 -11.82 -4.03
C VAL A 83 1.55 -12.02 -4.22
N THR A 84 1.01 -13.12 -3.73
CA THR A 84 -0.43 -13.38 -3.71
C THR A 84 -0.96 -13.16 -2.30
N VAL A 85 -1.96 -12.29 -2.17
CA VAL A 85 -2.61 -11.99 -0.89
C VAL A 85 -3.78 -12.93 -0.70
N LEU A 86 -3.74 -13.76 0.35
CA LEU A 86 -4.83 -14.67 0.72
C LEU A 86 -5.78 -14.04 1.73
N ARG A 87 -5.24 -13.23 2.65
CA ARG A 87 -5.99 -12.55 3.70
C ARG A 87 -5.40 -11.17 3.95
N ASN A 88 -6.26 -10.18 4.15
CA ASN A 88 -5.85 -8.83 4.45
C ASN A 88 -6.91 -8.16 5.35
N VAL A 89 -6.62 -8.07 6.63
CA VAL A 89 -7.50 -7.48 7.64
C VAL A 89 -6.83 -6.28 8.26
N VAL A 90 -7.48 -5.14 8.22
CA VAL A 90 -6.97 -3.87 8.78
C VAL A 90 -7.90 -3.39 9.89
N THR A 91 -7.31 -3.00 11.00
CA THR A 91 -8.00 -2.35 12.12
C THR A 91 -7.31 -1.01 12.40
N VAL A 92 -8.06 0.08 12.33
CA VAL A 92 -7.55 1.43 12.57
C VAL A 92 -8.02 1.94 13.92
N ARG A 93 -7.11 2.56 14.66
CA ARG A 93 -7.38 3.28 15.91
C ARG A 93 -6.63 4.60 15.91
N GLY A 94 -7.36 5.70 15.62
CA GLY A 94 -6.75 7.02 15.51
C GLY A 94 -5.69 7.08 14.42
N ASN A 95 -4.45 7.39 14.79
CA ASN A 95 -3.31 7.49 13.88
C ASN A 95 -2.49 6.19 13.78
N ASP A 96 -2.96 5.12 14.37
CA ASP A 96 -2.32 3.80 14.32
C ASP A 96 -3.24 2.79 13.65
N ALA A 97 -2.65 1.86 12.92
CA ALA A 97 -3.36 0.75 12.32
C ALA A 97 -2.57 -0.55 12.46
N ASN A 98 -3.30 -1.63 12.72
CA ASN A 98 -2.79 -3.00 12.63
C ASN A 98 -3.36 -3.65 11.38
N GLN A 99 -2.50 -4.36 10.67
CA GLN A 99 -2.88 -5.14 9.50
C GLN A 99 -2.35 -6.55 9.64
N GLU A 100 -3.21 -7.53 9.48
CA GLU A 100 -2.81 -8.93 9.38
C GLU A 100 -2.94 -9.39 7.93
N VAL A 101 -1.87 -9.95 7.40
CA VAL A 101 -1.84 -10.46 6.03
C VAL A 101 -1.30 -11.88 5.99
N ASP A 102 -1.97 -12.71 5.19
CA ASP A 102 -1.45 -14.01 4.79
C ASP A 102 -1.09 -13.92 3.30
N LEU A 103 0.15 -14.26 2.99
CA LEU A 103 0.73 -14.11 1.66
C LEU A 103 1.27 -15.45 1.17
N VAL A 104 1.23 -15.64 -0.14
CA VAL A 104 2.05 -16.64 -0.83
C VAL A 104 3.11 -15.91 -1.63
N LEU A 105 4.37 -16.20 -1.32
CA LEU A 105 5.51 -15.64 -2.02
C LEU A 105 6.04 -16.67 -3.02
N THR A 106 6.17 -16.27 -4.27
CA THR A 106 6.69 -17.11 -5.35
C THR A 106 7.88 -16.44 -6.02
N GLY A 107 8.90 -17.23 -6.35
CA GLY A 107 9.99 -16.83 -7.24
C GLY A 107 9.71 -17.31 -8.66
N ARG A 108 10.03 -16.51 -9.65
CA ARG A 108 9.78 -16.85 -11.07
C ARG A 108 10.98 -17.43 -11.80
N SER A 109 12.17 -17.37 -11.23
CA SER A 109 13.39 -17.85 -11.87
C SER A 109 13.82 -19.25 -11.47
N GLY A 110 13.02 -19.96 -10.66
CA GLY A 110 13.24 -21.37 -10.31
C GLY A 110 14.39 -21.64 -9.36
N GLY A 111 14.96 -20.63 -8.73
CA GLY A 111 16.02 -20.81 -7.75
C GLY A 111 15.88 -19.89 -6.55
N LEU A 112 15.82 -20.41 -5.35
CA LEU A 112 16.10 -19.80 -4.05
C LEU A 112 14.94 -19.23 -3.21
N LEU A 113 13.74 -19.02 -3.69
CA LEU A 113 12.64 -19.16 -2.75
C LEU A 113 12.50 -20.66 -2.50
N PRO A 114 12.28 -21.12 -1.25
CA PRO A 114 12.06 -22.54 -1.00
C PRO A 114 11.10 -23.03 -2.06
N GLN A 115 11.39 -24.17 -2.69
CA GLN A 115 10.64 -24.72 -3.83
C GLN A 115 9.16 -24.93 -3.53
N ASP A 116 8.78 -24.75 -2.29
CA ASP A 116 7.42 -24.69 -1.82
C ASP A 116 6.97 -23.23 -1.79
N ALA A 117 5.89 -22.91 -2.52
CA ALA A 117 5.19 -21.66 -2.38
C ALA A 117 5.00 -21.40 -0.87
N SER A 118 5.82 -20.51 -0.31
CA SER A 118 5.83 -20.35 1.11
C SER A 118 4.71 -19.42 1.51
N GLN A 119 3.67 -19.99 2.10
CA GLN A 119 2.68 -19.20 2.79
C GLN A 119 3.35 -18.57 4.01
N ARG A 120 3.18 -17.27 4.16
CA ARG A 120 3.71 -16.48 5.26
C ARG A 120 2.61 -15.61 5.85
N SER A 121 2.61 -15.52 7.16
CA SER A 121 1.69 -14.65 7.89
C SER A 121 2.47 -13.53 8.56
N PHE A 122 1.99 -12.31 8.39
CA PHE A 122 2.62 -11.12 8.96
C PHE A 122 1.61 -10.26 9.69
N GLN A 123 2.09 -9.61 10.74
CA GLN A 123 1.44 -8.47 11.36
C GLN A 123 2.22 -7.21 10.99
N LEU A 124 1.53 -6.24 10.41
CA LEU A 124 2.06 -4.95 10.03
C LEU A 124 1.46 -3.88 10.93
N ARG A 125 2.31 -2.97 11.39
CA ARG A 125 1.87 -1.81 12.14
C ARG A 125 2.14 -0.55 11.35
N TRP A 126 1.11 0.24 11.15
CA TRP A 126 1.13 1.49 10.42
C TRP A 126 0.94 2.67 11.36
N ARG A 127 1.55 3.79 11.03
CA ARG A 127 1.38 5.07 11.72
C ARG A 127 1.07 6.15 10.69
N LYS A 128 0.05 6.96 10.97
CA LYS A 128 -0.28 8.13 10.16
C LYS A 128 0.63 9.29 10.54
N SER A 129 1.35 9.83 9.58
CA SER A 129 2.26 10.95 9.74
C SER A 129 2.13 11.88 8.54
N GLY A 130 1.85 13.17 8.79
CA GLY A 130 1.69 14.17 7.73
C GLY A 130 0.59 13.84 6.72
N GLY A 131 -0.48 13.15 7.15
CA GLY A 131 -1.58 12.73 6.27
C GLY A 131 -1.37 11.41 5.56
N ASP A 132 -0.17 10.83 5.60
CA ASP A 132 0.18 9.56 4.96
C ASP A 132 0.37 8.44 5.98
N TRP A 133 -0.04 7.24 5.59
CA TRP A 133 0.24 6.03 6.36
C TRP A 133 1.66 5.55 6.07
N LYS A 134 2.46 5.41 7.15
CA LYS A 134 3.82 4.89 7.12
C LYS A 134 3.89 3.56 7.83
N LEU A 135 4.57 2.60 7.23
CA LEU A 135 4.78 1.28 7.81
C LEU A 135 5.88 1.36 8.89
N ALA A 136 5.51 1.18 10.14
CA ALA A 136 6.41 1.28 11.28
C ALA A 136 7.03 -0.05 11.66
N GLU A 137 6.32 -1.17 11.46
CA GLU A 137 6.81 -2.49 11.88
C GLU A 137 6.21 -3.61 11.05
N ILE A 138 7.01 -4.63 10.79
CA ILE A 138 6.59 -5.93 10.25
C ILE A 138 7.08 -7.01 11.21
N GLN A 139 6.16 -7.84 11.68
CA GLN A 139 6.45 -9.05 12.47
C GLN A 139 6.00 -10.28 11.70
N SER A 140 6.86 -11.31 11.63
CA SER A 140 6.46 -12.63 11.17
C SER A 140 5.64 -13.32 12.26
N LEU A 141 4.52 -13.91 11.86
CA LEU A 141 3.69 -14.74 12.74
C LEU A 141 4.01 -16.22 12.59
N ASP A 142 4.86 -16.57 11.63
CA ASP A 142 5.32 -17.93 11.38
C ASP A 142 6.43 -18.27 12.37
N GLY A 143 6.19 -19.22 13.26
CA GLY A 143 7.21 -19.69 14.22
C GLY A 143 6.90 -19.43 15.70
N ARG A 144 5.63 -19.18 16.02
CA ARG A 144 5.14 -19.26 17.41
C ARG A 144 4.64 -20.65 17.77
#